data_0d27b80addacfe2073226f70429cf16d
#
_entry.id   0d27b80addacfe2073226f70429cf16d
#
_cell.length_a   1.000
_cell.length_b   1.000
_cell.length_c   1.000
_cell.angle_alpha   90.00
_cell.angle_beta   90.00
_cell.angle_gamma   90.00
#
_symmetry.space_group_name_H-M   'P 1'
#
loop_
_entity.id
_entity.type
_entity.pdbx_description
1 polymer ?
#
loop_
_entity_poly.entity_id
_entity_poly.type
_entity_poly.pdbx_seq_one_letter_code
_entity_poly.pdbx_strand_id
1 'polypeptide(L)'
;MTDIFLDAKKLLLKNYEATGRKFIPPSLPHYPHEWLWDTCFHAISCSALGLNDIAKEILERLVLCEQRQDGFIPHMIYHGHFWFSLRLRDIEKLFFNSPHRSAYTQPPVFAHALDWIEDPVFARHIFEKTYRFFTYFTEKQDPDNDDLISNFHPRETGRDSTPEFDRWWLARPYKTPLLSFLCDLFLFLKITFRYRKEKWRIEKISQKPVVDVEDLMFNSIWADGMDILSKFAPDETSKKLAKDLAHRTEKAILEKCWDEKTKRFYSLGPKNEYIKTTTISNLFPLILPNIPKDKSEKIVQLLTDKNEFWTPHPLASVAQSEPSFDSDYKTKLLWRGPVWINTNWYLIYGLLRHGFYDVARDLASRTLAMVEKEGFREFYHPMTGKGMRVKNFGWSTLVATFPQLFARFGQKF
;
A
#
# COMPACT_ATOMS: atom_id res chain seq x y z
N MET A 1 29.15 -2.08 -13.42
CA MET A 1 27.95 -1.89 -12.58
C MET A 1 26.87 -1.31 -13.48
N THR A 2 25.72 -1.94 -13.58
CA THR A 2 24.55 -1.40 -14.27
C THR A 2 24.09 -0.16 -13.51
N ASP A 3 23.77 0.90 -14.24
CA ASP A 3 23.19 2.11 -13.65
C ASP A 3 21.73 1.83 -13.31
N ILE A 4 21.43 1.60 -12.02
CA ILE A 4 20.10 1.25 -11.53
C ILE A 4 19.03 2.29 -11.92
N PHE A 5 19.44 3.58 -12.03
CA PHE A 5 18.54 4.67 -12.44
C PHE A 5 18.15 4.54 -13.90
N LEU A 6 19.13 4.25 -14.77
CA LEU A 6 18.89 4.03 -16.19
C LEU A 6 18.04 2.79 -16.43
N ASP A 7 18.29 1.71 -15.69
CA ASP A 7 17.52 0.47 -15.80
C ASP A 7 16.08 0.63 -15.28
N ALA A 8 15.87 1.36 -14.19
CA ALA A 8 14.54 1.74 -13.70
C ALA A 8 13.77 2.55 -14.74
N LYS A 9 14.42 3.57 -15.32
CA LYS A 9 13.82 4.40 -16.38
C LYS A 9 13.43 3.58 -17.61
N LYS A 10 14.33 2.71 -18.09
CA LYS A 10 14.05 1.80 -19.22
C LYS A 10 12.87 0.86 -18.95
N LEU A 11 12.80 0.31 -17.72
CA LEU A 11 11.70 -0.59 -17.33
C LEU A 11 10.34 0.12 -17.37
N LEU A 12 10.25 1.31 -16.77
CA LEU A 12 9.01 2.09 -16.74
C LEU A 12 8.57 2.51 -18.14
N LEU A 13 9.48 3.03 -18.95
CA LEU A 13 9.21 3.40 -20.35
C LEU A 13 8.74 2.21 -21.17
N LYS A 14 9.45 1.08 -21.09
CA LYS A 14 9.06 -0.17 -21.80
C LYS A 14 7.65 -0.62 -21.44
N ASN A 15 7.31 -0.61 -20.14
CA ASN A 15 5.99 -1.03 -19.68
C ASN A 15 4.90 -0.03 -20.11
N TYR A 16 5.19 1.27 -20.10
CA TYR A 16 4.28 2.32 -20.55
C TYR A 16 3.99 2.20 -22.06
N GLU A 17 5.02 2.14 -22.88
CA GLU A 17 4.92 2.02 -24.34
C GLU A 17 4.21 0.75 -24.79
N ALA A 18 4.48 -0.37 -24.09
CA ALA A 18 3.87 -1.67 -24.42
C ALA A 18 2.33 -1.69 -24.29
N THR A 19 1.76 -0.77 -23.53
CA THR A 19 0.30 -0.70 -23.35
C THR A 19 -0.39 0.13 -24.44
N GLY A 20 0.24 1.20 -24.89
CA GLY A 20 -0.36 2.21 -25.77
C GLY A 20 -1.61 2.89 -25.18
N ARG A 21 -1.80 2.80 -23.84
CA ARG A 21 -3.05 3.17 -23.15
C ARG A 21 -2.86 4.11 -21.95
N LYS A 22 -1.72 4.77 -21.87
CA LYS A 22 -1.44 5.76 -20.82
C LYS A 22 -1.49 5.21 -19.38
N PHE A 23 -0.99 4.00 -19.17
CA PHE A 23 -0.77 3.42 -17.85
C PHE A 23 0.47 2.52 -17.86
N ILE A 24 1.04 2.26 -16.70
CA ILE A 24 2.19 1.37 -16.51
C ILE A 24 1.72 0.12 -15.77
N PRO A 25 1.71 -1.07 -16.40
CA PRO A 25 1.41 -2.32 -15.71
C PRO A 25 2.55 -2.68 -14.75
N PRO A 26 2.26 -3.31 -13.59
CA PRO A 26 3.29 -3.68 -12.63
C PRO A 26 4.40 -4.56 -13.20
N SER A 27 4.06 -5.51 -14.08
CA SER A 27 5.04 -6.35 -14.79
C SER A 27 4.41 -7.10 -15.96
N LEU A 28 4.99 -7.02 -17.14
CA LEU A 28 4.55 -7.79 -18.30
C LEU A 28 5.35 -9.10 -18.43
N PRO A 29 4.70 -10.22 -18.83
CA PRO A 29 3.25 -10.40 -19.07
C PRO A 29 2.44 -10.82 -17.82
N HIS A 30 3.04 -10.81 -16.64
CA HIS A 30 2.46 -11.43 -15.45
C HIS A 30 1.33 -10.61 -14.82
N TYR A 31 1.44 -9.27 -14.86
CA TYR A 31 0.49 -8.31 -14.32
C TYR A 31 0.13 -7.27 -15.42
N PRO A 32 -0.70 -7.65 -16.42
CA PRO A 32 -0.93 -6.81 -17.59
C PRO A 32 -1.98 -5.72 -17.39
N HIS A 33 -2.60 -5.67 -16.21
CA HIS A 33 -3.66 -4.73 -15.87
C HIS A 33 -3.09 -3.50 -15.15
N GLU A 34 -3.94 -2.55 -14.83
CA GLU A 34 -3.60 -1.37 -14.05
C GLU A 34 -4.07 -1.55 -12.61
N TRP A 35 -3.19 -1.25 -11.65
CA TRP A 35 -3.49 -1.25 -10.22
C TRP A 35 -3.33 0.17 -9.66
N LEU A 36 -4.24 0.57 -8.78
CA LEU A 36 -4.30 1.91 -8.22
C LEU A 36 -3.00 2.32 -7.52
N TRP A 37 -2.55 1.58 -6.52
CA TRP A 37 -1.37 1.98 -5.76
C TRP A 37 -0.07 1.79 -6.54
N ASP A 38 0.01 0.76 -7.43
CA ASP A 38 1.15 0.58 -8.35
C ASP A 38 1.29 1.79 -9.27
N THR A 39 0.20 2.29 -9.84
CA THR A 39 0.22 3.49 -10.68
C THR A 39 0.75 4.69 -9.92
N CYS A 40 0.39 4.86 -8.64
CA CYS A 40 0.94 5.92 -7.80
C CYS A 40 2.45 5.74 -7.53
N PHE A 41 2.92 4.53 -7.24
CA PHE A 41 4.35 4.24 -7.07
C PHE A 41 5.14 4.43 -8.37
N HIS A 42 4.55 4.06 -9.52
CA HIS A 42 5.14 4.33 -10.82
C HIS A 42 5.25 5.83 -11.09
N ALA A 43 4.24 6.63 -10.72
CA ALA A 43 4.28 8.09 -10.87
C ALA A 43 5.40 8.71 -10.02
N ILE A 44 5.58 8.26 -8.76
CA ILE A 44 6.69 8.66 -7.89
C ILE A 44 8.04 8.35 -8.57
N SER A 45 8.22 7.12 -9.05
CA SER A 45 9.46 6.70 -9.72
C SER A 45 9.68 7.46 -11.03
N CYS A 46 8.64 7.65 -11.84
CA CYS A 46 8.70 8.42 -13.08
C CYS A 46 9.14 9.86 -12.82
N SER A 47 8.55 10.52 -11.81
CA SER A 47 8.93 11.89 -11.46
C SER A 47 10.39 11.98 -11.05
N ALA A 48 10.86 11.11 -10.17
CA ALA A 48 12.26 11.08 -9.74
C ALA A 48 13.25 10.82 -10.89
N LEU A 49 12.81 10.14 -11.95
CA LEU A 49 13.61 9.81 -13.13
C LEU A 49 13.47 10.83 -14.29
N GLY A 50 12.80 11.96 -14.05
CA GLY A 50 12.59 13.02 -15.04
C GLY A 50 11.55 12.67 -16.12
N LEU A 51 10.60 11.78 -15.82
CA LEU A 51 9.47 11.41 -16.69
C LEU A 51 8.15 12.04 -16.19
N ASN A 52 8.19 13.34 -15.89
CA ASN A 52 7.06 14.04 -15.25
C ASN A 52 5.78 14.02 -16.08
N ASP A 53 5.87 14.10 -17.41
CA ASP A 53 4.68 14.06 -18.27
C ASP A 53 3.97 12.71 -18.17
N ILE A 54 4.72 11.61 -18.14
CA ILE A 54 4.16 10.26 -17.92
C ILE A 54 3.55 10.16 -16.52
N ALA A 55 4.25 10.67 -15.49
CA ALA A 55 3.75 10.66 -14.12
C ALA A 55 2.39 11.37 -14.00
N LYS A 56 2.26 12.55 -14.61
CA LYS A 56 0.99 13.31 -14.66
C LYS A 56 -0.09 12.55 -15.42
N GLU A 57 0.23 12.05 -16.59
CA GLU A 57 -0.72 11.38 -17.48
C GLU A 57 -1.33 10.12 -16.84
N ILE A 58 -0.53 9.29 -16.17
CA ILE A 58 -1.05 8.06 -15.53
C ILE A 58 -1.92 8.38 -14.31
N LEU A 59 -1.60 9.44 -13.53
CA LEU A 59 -2.44 9.86 -12.41
C LEU A 59 -3.73 10.54 -12.86
N GLU A 60 -3.65 11.43 -13.84
CA GLU A 60 -4.81 12.12 -14.39
C GLU A 60 -5.80 11.11 -14.97
N ARG A 61 -5.30 10.10 -15.68
CA ARG A 61 -6.13 9.03 -16.22
C ARG A 61 -6.92 8.30 -15.13
N LEU A 62 -6.31 7.98 -13.98
CA LEU A 62 -7.04 7.32 -12.88
C LEU A 62 -8.24 8.14 -12.40
N VAL A 63 -8.08 9.43 -12.19
CA VAL A 63 -9.15 10.27 -11.65
C VAL A 63 -10.15 10.73 -12.70
N LEU A 64 -9.74 10.91 -13.95
CA LEU A 64 -10.65 11.36 -15.02
C LEU A 64 -11.41 10.21 -15.70
N CYS A 65 -10.77 9.04 -15.85
CA CYS A 65 -11.34 7.93 -16.60
C CYS A 65 -11.91 6.82 -15.73
N GLU A 66 -11.31 6.59 -14.55
CA GLU A 66 -11.63 5.41 -13.75
C GLU A 66 -12.41 5.72 -12.46
N GLN A 67 -12.38 6.96 -11.98
CA GLN A 67 -13.12 7.35 -10.79
C GLN A 67 -14.62 7.36 -11.02
N ARG A 68 -15.38 6.77 -10.09
CA ARG A 68 -16.83 6.85 -10.05
C ARG A 68 -17.29 8.23 -9.57
N GLN A 69 -18.59 8.53 -9.78
CA GLN A 69 -19.19 9.79 -9.34
C GLN A 69 -19.15 9.99 -7.81
N ASP A 70 -19.15 8.91 -7.03
CA ASP A 70 -19.06 8.95 -5.57
C ASP A 70 -17.61 9.08 -5.05
N GLY A 71 -16.62 9.21 -5.92
CA GLY A 71 -15.22 9.36 -5.55
C GLY A 71 -14.41 8.06 -5.60
N PHE A 72 -15.05 6.90 -5.61
CA PHE A 72 -14.38 5.60 -5.60
C PHE A 72 -13.46 5.40 -6.80
N ILE A 73 -12.22 4.91 -6.55
CA ILE A 73 -11.31 4.41 -7.58
C ILE A 73 -11.07 2.91 -7.32
N PRO A 74 -11.24 2.04 -8.34
CA PRO A 74 -11.07 0.60 -8.17
C PRO A 74 -9.61 0.23 -7.94
N HIS A 75 -9.37 -0.82 -7.15
CA HIS A 75 -8.03 -1.35 -6.93
C HIS A 75 -7.38 -1.82 -8.22
N MET A 76 -8.17 -2.39 -9.14
CA MET A 76 -7.68 -2.90 -10.42
C MET A 76 -8.63 -2.57 -11.57
N ILE A 77 -8.05 -2.12 -12.69
CA ILE A 77 -8.71 -1.87 -13.96
C ILE A 77 -8.23 -2.95 -14.94
N TYR A 78 -9.19 -3.71 -15.48
CA TYR A 78 -8.92 -4.82 -16.39
C TYR A 78 -8.77 -4.32 -17.83
N HIS A 79 -7.60 -4.47 -18.43
CA HIS A 79 -7.32 -4.10 -19.81
C HIS A 79 -7.19 -5.34 -20.71
N GLY A 80 -7.80 -5.30 -21.90
CA GLY A 80 -7.66 -6.30 -22.95
C GLY A 80 -8.59 -7.51 -22.85
N HIS A 81 -8.69 -8.26 -23.97
CA HIS A 81 -9.40 -9.53 -24.07
C HIS A 81 -8.45 -10.67 -23.74
N PHE A 82 -8.31 -11.01 -22.47
CA PHE A 82 -7.52 -12.17 -22.06
C PHE A 82 -8.36 -13.45 -22.06
N TRP A 83 -8.55 -14.04 -23.24
CA TRP A 83 -9.18 -15.36 -23.36
C TRP A 83 -8.28 -16.52 -22.88
N PHE A 84 -7.00 -16.27 -22.56
CA PHE A 84 -6.01 -17.33 -22.32
C PHE A 84 -5.34 -17.34 -20.95
N SER A 85 -5.67 -16.46 -20.01
CA SER A 85 -5.15 -16.57 -18.65
C SER A 85 -6.27 -16.88 -17.66
N LEU A 86 -6.52 -18.17 -17.41
CA LEU A 86 -7.38 -18.67 -16.31
C LEU A 86 -6.70 -18.44 -14.95
N ARG A 87 -6.28 -17.20 -14.66
CA ARG A 87 -5.81 -16.84 -13.32
C ARG A 87 -7.02 -16.51 -12.46
N LEU A 88 -7.01 -16.92 -11.19
CA LEU A 88 -8.11 -16.67 -10.24
C LEU A 88 -8.56 -15.20 -10.26
N ARG A 89 -7.63 -14.24 -10.34
CA ARG A 89 -7.92 -12.81 -10.43
C ARG A 89 -8.72 -12.40 -11.68
N ASP A 90 -8.54 -13.10 -12.78
CA ASP A 90 -9.28 -12.81 -14.03
C ASP A 90 -10.69 -13.41 -13.98
N ILE A 91 -10.88 -14.45 -13.16
CA ILE A 91 -12.18 -15.03 -12.87
C ILE A 91 -12.99 -14.13 -11.94
N GLU A 92 -12.35 -13.42 -11.03
CA GLU A 92 -13.01 -12.50 -10.10
C GLU A 92 -13.87 -11.45 -10.80
N LYS A 93 -13.43 -10.93 -11.95
CA LYS A 93 -14.20 -9.94 -12.71
C LYS A 93 -15.63 -10.40 -13.05
N LEU A 94 -15.86 -11.71 -13.12
CA LEU A 94 -17.20 -12.28 -13.37
C LEU A 94 -18.15 -12.08 -12.21
N PHE A 95 -17.61 -11.75 -11.03
CA PHE A 95 -18.37 -11.54 -9.79
C PHE A 95 -18.60 -10.06 -9.48
N PHE A 96 -17.96 -9.14 -10.19
CA PHE A 96 -18.15 -7.70 -10.03
C PHE A 96 -19.32 -7.16 -10.86
N ASN A 97 -19.75 -5.95 -10.51
CA ASN A 97 -20.80 -5.26 -11.28
C ASN A 97 -20.29 -4.71 -12.63
N SER A 98 -18.97 -4.67 -12.80
CA SER A 98 -18.30 -4.22 -14.03
C SER A 98 -17.28 -5.26 -14.48
N PRO A 99 -17.24 -5.63 -15.76
CA PRO A 99 -16.22 -6.53 -16.28
C PRO A 99 -14.84 -5.87 -16.41
N HIS A 100 -14.76 -4.55 -16.23
CA HIS A 100 -13.55 -3.76 -16.44
C HIS A 100 -12.94 -3.22 -15.15
N ARG A 101 -13.62 -3.31 -14.01
CA ARG A 101 -13.21 -2.68 -12.75
C ARG A 101 -13.49 -3.59 -11.57
N SER A 102 -12.55 -3.69 -10.64
CA SER A 102 -12.81 -4.34 -9.36
C SER A 102 -13.80 -3.54 -8.51
N ALA A 103 -14.40 -4.17 -7.51
CA ALA A 103 -15.42 -3.58 -6.67
C ALA A 103 -14.89 -3.09 -5.31
N TYR A 104 -13.60 -3.24 -5.04
CA TYR A 104 -12.87 -2.73 -3.87
C TYR A 104 -11.67 -1.89 -4.31
N THR A 105 -11.11 -1.13 -3.39
CA THR A 105 -10.05 -0.14 -3.62
C THR A 105 -8.69 -0.63 -3.13
N GLN A 106 -7.68 0.27 -3.03
CA GLN A 106 -6.35 0.04 -2.46
C GLN A 106 -5.89 1.26 -1.63
N PRO A 107 -4.76 1.17 -0.89
CA PRO A 107 -4.26 2.30 -0.12
C PRO A 107 -4.09 3.57 -0.96
N PRO A 108 -4.50 4.73 -0.44
CA PRO A 108 -4.57 5.98 -1.19
C PRO A 108 -3.21 6.68 -1.31
N VAL A 109 -2.26 6.08 -2.01
CA VAL A 109 -0.91 6.61 -2.27
C VAL A 109 -0.92 7.86 -3.15
N PHE A 110 -2.08 8.23 -3.69
CA PHE A 110 -2.25 9.24 -4.72
C PHE A 110 -1.68 10.62 -4.34
N ALA A 111 -1.93 11.08 -3.11
CA ALA A 111 -1.43 12.38 -2.65
C ALA A 111 0.10 12.41 -2.55
N HIS A 112 0.72 11.30 -2.14
CA HIS A 112 2.18 11.17 -2.12
C HIS A 112 2.77 11.27 -3.54
N ALA A 113 2.09 10.68 -4.54
CA ALA A 113 2.53 10.81 -5.92
C ALA A 113 2.41 12.25 -6.44
N LEU A 114 1.37 12.99 -6.06
CA LEU A 114 1.25 14.41 -6.37
C LEU A 114 2.36 15.27 -5.76
N ASP A 115 2.71 15.01 -4.49
CA ASP A 115 3.82 15.71 -3.81
C ASP A 115 5.16 15.45 -4.50
N TRP A 116 5.35 14.27 -5.08
CA TRP A 116 6.58 13.92 -5.82
C TRP A 116 6.67 14.56 -7.19
N ILE A 117 5.54 14.80 -7.86
CA ILE A 117 5.53 15.50 -9.18
C ILE A 117 5.96 16.95 -9.05
N GLU A 118 5.80 17.58 -7.87
CA GLU A 118 6.22 18.95 -7.56
C GLU A 118 5.64 20.00 -8.55
N ASP A 119 4.44 19.72 -9.09
CA ASP A 119 3.71 20.66 -9.96
C ASP A 119 2.40 21.10 -9.30
N PRO A 120 2.39 22.25 -8.61
CA PRO A 120 1.21 22.73 -7.92
C PRO A 120 0.06 23.11 -8.87
N VAL A 121 0.34 23.42 -10.14
CA VAL A 121 -0.70 23.72 -11.14
C VAL A 121 -1.43 22.43 -11.50
N PHE A 122 -0.69 21.38 -11.80
CA PHE A 122 -1.26 20.07 -12.06
C PHE A 122 -2.03 19.52 -10.85
N ALA A 123 -1.44 19.61 -9.66
CA ALA A 123 -2.07 19.13 -8.43
C ALA A 123 -3.41 19.86 -8.15
N ARG A 124 -3.49 21.17 -8.37
CA ARG A 124 -4.73 21.94 -8.26
C ARG A 124 -5.75 21.55 -9.34
N HIS A 125 -5.30 21.28 -10.56
CA HIS A 125 -6.18 20.84 -11.66
C HIS A 125 -6.98 19.60 -11.30
N ILE A 126 -6.36 18.62 -10.64
CA ILE A 126 -7.03 17.36 -10.27
C ILE A 126 -7.42 17.28 -8.79
N PHE A 127 -7.28 18.40 -8.04
CA PHE A 127 -7.54 18.46 -6.60
C PHE A 127 -8.91 17.91 -6.23
N GLU A 128 -9.98 18.45 -6.83
CA GLU A 128 -11.36 18.08 -6.51
C GLU A 128 -11.61 16.59 -6.67
N LYS A 129 -11.08 15.99 -7.72
CA LYS A 129 -11.17 14.55 -7.97
C LYS A 129 -10.40 13.74 -6.93
N THR A 130 -9.20 14.17 -6.60
CA THR A 130 -8.36 13.51 -5.59
C THR A 130 -8.99 13.65 -4.21
N TYR A 131 -9.50 14.83 -3.86
CA TYR A 131 -10.18 15.09 -2.59
C TYR A 131 -11.41 14.19 -2.43
N ARG A 132 -12.25 14.06 -3.48
CA ARG A 132 -13.39 13.12 -3.49
C ARG A 132 -12.98 11.66 -3.32
N PHE A 133 -11.84 11.25 -3.84
CA PHE A 133 -11.32 9.90 -3.59
C PHE A 133 -10.97 9.71 -2.12
N PHE A 134 -10.35 10.68 -1.49
CA PHE A 134 -10.00 10.60 -0.08
C PHE A 134 -11.22 10.68 0.84
N THR A 135 -12.18 11.58 0.57
CA THR A 135 -13.40 11.70 1.39
C THR A 135 -14.36 10.53 1.21
N TYR A 136 -14.28 9.81 0.08
CA TYR A 136 -15.02 8.55 -0.10
C TYR A 136 -14.82 7.59 1.08
N PHE A 137 -13.63 7.49 1.62
CA PHE A 137 -13.32 6.57 2.72
C PHE A 137 -14.02 6.98 4.01
N THR A 138 -13.87 8.21 4.43
CA THR A 138 -14.51 8.73 5.66
C THR A 138 -16.03 8.79 5.57
N GLU A 139 -16.59 8.95 4.37
CA GLU A 139 -18.03 8.96 4.16
C GLU A 139 -18.65 7.57 4.05
N LYS A 140 -17.89 6.55 3.62
CA LYS A 140 -18.42 5.24 3.23
C LYS A 140 -17.79 4.05 3.96
N GLN A 141 -16.60 4.21 4.50
CA GLN A 141 -15.82 3.14 5.13
C GLN A 141 -15.43 3.45 6.59
N ASP A 142 -16.15 4.34 7.24
CA ASP A 142 -16.11 4.61 8.68
C ASP A 142 -17.53 4.43 9.25
N PRO A 143 -17.99 3.16 9.46
CA PRO A 143 -19.38 2.88 9.80
C PRO A 143 -19.76 3.24 11.24
N ASP A 144 -18.81 3.32 12.15
CA ASP A 144 -19.02 3.65 13.56
C ASP A 144 -18.63 5.11 13.90
N ASN A 145 -18.19 5.87 12.88
CA ASN A 145 -17.82 7.29 12.97
C ASN A 145 -16.73 7.54 14.02
N ASP A 146 -15.71 6.71 14.01
CA ASP A 146 -14.62 6.75 14.96
C ASP A 146 -13.34 7.38 14.41
N ASP A 147 -13.40 7.91 13.18
CA ASP A 147 -12.32 8.54 12.41
C ASP A 147 -11.26 7.54 11.90
N LEU A 148 -11.53 6.23 11.92
CA LEU A 148 -10.72 5.20 11.31
C LEU A 148 -11.43 4.55 10.12
N ILE A 149 -10.68 4.25 9.08
CA ILE A 149 -11.21 3.66 7.86
C ILE A 149 -11.17 2.14 7.97
N SER A 150 -12.34 1.51 7.87
CA SER A 150 -12.52 0.07 7.80
C SER A 150 -12.24 -0.49 6.41
N ASN A 151 -11.46 -1.56 6.35
CA ASN A 151 -11.27 -2.36 5.16
C ASN A 151 -12.15 -3.61 5.23
N PHE A 152 -13.02 -3.79 4.24
CA PHE A 152 -13.99 -4.89 4.19
C PHE A 152 -13.52 -6.05 3.31
N HIS A 153 -12.36 -5.89 2.67
CA HIS A 153 -11.73 -6.92 1.86
C HIS A 153 -10.21 -6.92 2.08
N PRO A 154 -9.55 -8.09 2.27
CA PRO A 154 -8.10 -8.14 2.52
C PRO A 154 -7.26 -7.38 1.47
N ARG A 155 -7.69 -7.41 0.20
CA ARG A 155 -6.99 -6.73 -0.90
C ARG A 155 -7.07 -5.21 -0.87
N GLU A 156 -8.00 -4.62 -0.10
CA GLU A 156 -8.06 -3.16 0.08
C GLU A 156 -6.81 -2.63 0.78
N THR A 157 -6.22 -3.44 1.67
CA THR A 157 -4.97 -3.06 2.34
C THR A 157 -3.74 -3.12 1.43
N GLY A 158 -3.87 -3.68 0.21
CA GLY A 158 -2.74 -4.01 -0.66
C GLY A 158 -1.90 -5.20 -0.18
N ARG A 159 -2.20 -5.74 1.01
CA ARG A 159 -1.48 -6.84 1.66
C ARG A 159 -2.35 -8.10 1.71
N ASP A 160 -2.64 -8.65 0.56
CA ASP A 160 -3.70 -9.63 0.25
C ASP A 160 -3.88 -10.76 1.28
N SER A 161 -2.79 -11.36 1.76
CA SER A 161 -2.82 -12.52 2.65
C SER A 161 -2.10 -12.25 3.98
N THR A 162 -2.07 -10.98 4.41
CA THR A 162 -1.48 -10.63 5.71
C THR A 162 -2.16 -11.36 6.86
N PRO A 163 -1.45 -11.78 7.92
CA PRO A 163 -2.02 -12.59 9.00
C PRO A 163 -3.05 -11.86 9.86
N GLU A 164 -3.19 -10.55 9.74
CA GLU A 164 -4.24 -9.77 10.40
C GLU A 164 -5.65 -10.24 10.03
N PHE A 165 -5.82 -10.89 8.86
CA PHE A 165 -7.09 -11.47 8.42
C PHE A 165 -7.29 -12.94 8.81
N ASP A 166 -6.34 -13.59 9.45
CA ASP A 166 -6.40 -15.03 9.79
C ASP A 166 -7.59 -15.41 10.68
N ARG A 167 -8.09 -14.47 11.48
CA ARG A 167 -9.26 -14.68 12.34
C ARG A 167 -10.55 -15.05 11.56
N TRP A 168 -10.62 -14.68 10.29
CA TRP A 168 -11.77 -15.00 9.43
C TRP A 168 -11.57 -16.25 8.57
N TRP A 169 -10.41 -16.92 8.66
CA TRP A 169 -10.10 -18.13 7.94
C TRP A 169 -10.63 -19.38 8.65
N LEU A 170 -10.75 -20.49 7.89
CA LEU A 170 -11.30 -21.75 8.44
C LEU A 170 -10.40 -22.42 9.47
N ALA A 171 -9.09 -22.30 9.36
CA ALA A 171 -8.11 -22.99 10.18
C ALA A 171 -6.83 -22.20 10.40
N ARG A 172 -6.16 -22.45 11.55
CA ARG A 172 -4.86 -21.93 11.94
C ARG A 172 -4.05 -23.01 12.63
N PRO A 173 -2.70 -23.01 12.55
CA PRO A 173 -1.82 -22.37 11.59
C PRO A 173 -1.72 -23.15 10.28
N TYR A 174 -1.33 -22.46 9.20
CA TYR A 174 -1.21 -23.04 7.87
C TYR A 174 0.16 -23.65 7.68
N LYS A 175 0.22 -24.98 7.51
CA LYS A 175 1.49 -25.72 7.37
C LYS A 175 1.77 -26.14 5.93
N THR A 176 0.78 -26.15 5.06
CA THR A 176 0.94 -26.62 3.68
C THR A 176 0.38 -25.63 2.66
N PRO A 177 0.98 -25.54 1.45
CA PRO A 177 0.46 -24.68 0.39
C PRO A 177 -0.99 -24.96 0.02
N LEU A 178 -1.41 -26.23 0.02
CA LEU A 178 -2.78 -26.62 -0.30
C LEU A 178 -3.78 -26.12 0.72
N LEU A 179 -3.49 -26.30 2.01
CA LEU A 179 -4.39 -25.82 3.07
C LEU A 179 -4.48 -24.30 3.07
N SER A 180 -3.35 -23.61 2.90
CA SER A 180 -3.30 -22.16 2.79
C SER A 180 -4.13 -21.66 1.62
N PHE A 181 -3.99 -22.27 0.45
CA PHE A 181 -4.78 -21.96 -0.74
C PHE A 181 -6.28 -22.18 -0.52
N LEU A 182 -6.67 -23.30 0.10
CA LEU A 182 -8.09 -23.60 0.38
C LEU A 182 -8.70 -22.60 1.36
N CYS A 183 -7.96 -22.17 2.37
CA CYS A 183 -8.40 -21.16 3.32
C CYS A 183 -8.58 -19.78 2.67
N ASP A 184 -7.61 -19.36 1.87
CA ASP A 184 -7.67 -18.10 1.12
C ASP A 184 -8.84 -18.11 0.13
N LEU A 185 -8.97 -19.18 -0.65
CA LEU A 185 -10.09 -19.37 -1.58
C LEU A 185 -11.44 -19.34 -0.88
N PHE A 186 -11.56 -20.02 0.27
CA PHE A 186 -12.81 -20.04 1.03
C PHE A 186 -13.23 -18.65 1.51
N LEU A 187 -12.29 -17.89 2.11
CA LEU A 187 -12.56 -16.52 2.55
C LEU A 187 -12.94 -15.64 1.36
N PHE A 188 -12.17 -15.74 0.27
CA PHE A 188 -12.44 -15.02 -0.97
C PHE A 188 -13.86 -15.32 -1.50
N LEU A 189 -14.25 -16.58 -1.61
CA LEU A 189 -15.59 -16.97 -2.07
C LEU A 189 -16.68 -16.47 -1.12
N LYS A 190 -16.48 -16.61 0.19
CA LYS A 190 -17.41 -16.13 1.21
C LYS A 190 -17.67 -14.61 1.08
N ILE A 191 -16.62 -13.82 0.96
CA ILE A 191 -16.70 -12.36 0.74
C ILE A 191 -17.42 -12.07 -0.58
N THR A 192 -16.95 -12.68 -1.68
CA THR A 192 -17.45 -12.45 -3.03
C THR A 192 -18.94 -12.75 -3.14
N PHE A 193 -19.40 -13.92 -2.69
CA PHE A 193 -20.82 -14.28 -2.75
C PHE A 193 -21.68 -13.41 -1.84
N ARG A 194 -21.20 -13.06 -0.65
CA ARG A 194 -21.94 -12.18 0.27
C ARG A 194 -22.10 -10.77 -0.32
N TYR A 195 -21.00 -10.18 -0.82
CA TYR A 195 -21.04 -8.80 -1.32
C TYR A 195 -21.70 -8.67 -2.69
N ARG A 196 -21.64 -9.70 -3.54
CA ARG A 196 -22.39 -9.75 -4.78
C ARG A 196 -23.90 -9.69 -4.57
N LYS A 197 -24.42 -10.34 -3.52
CA LYS A 197 -25.86 -10.23 -3.14
C LYS A 197 -26.26 -8.78 -2.85
N GLU A 198 -25.36 -8.00 -2.29
CA GLU A 198 -25.54 -6.57 -2.04
C GLU A 198 -25.17 -5.69 -3.24
N LYS A 199 -24.88 -6.28 -4.41
CA LYS A 199 -24.41 -5.59 -5.62
C LYS A 199 -23.19 -4.71 -5.34
N TRP A 200 -22.29 -5.13 -4.46
CA TRP A 200 -21.08 -4.40 -4.05
C TRP A 200 -21.37 -2.97 -3.56
N ARG A 201 -22.56 -2.72 -3.01
CA ARG A 201 -22.88 -1.42 -2.43
C ARG A 201 -22.25 -1.29 -1.06
N ILE A 202 -21.32 -0.37 -0.92
CA ILE A 202 -20.52 -0.19 0.29
C ILE A 202 -21.40 0.12 1.51
N GLU A 203 -22.47 0.88 1.35
CA GLU A 203 -23.43 1.22 2.42
C GLU A 203 -24.18 -0.01 2.97
N LYS A 204 -24.24 -1.09 2.21
CA LYS A 204 -24.82 -2.37 2.65
C LYS A 204 -23.76 -3.31 3.22
N ILE A 205 -22.55 -3.24 2.65
CA ILE A 205 -21.43 -4.05 3.11
C ILE A 205 -21.01 -3.61 4.51
N SER A 206 -20.86 -2.29 4.75
CA SER A 206 -20.44 -1.72 6.03
C SER A 206 -21.39 -2.04 7.19
N GLN A 207 -22.68 -2.20 6.92
CA GLN A 207 -23.65 -2.59 7.95
C GLN A 207 -23.49 -4.03 8.46
N LYS A 208 -23.01 -4.96 7.62
CA LYS A 208 -22.82 -6.39 7.94
C LYS A 208 -21.62 -6.94 7.15
N PRO A 209 -20.42 -6.51 7.44
CA PRO A 209 -19.23 -6.96 6.71
C PRO A 209 -18.93 -8.43 7.03
N VAL A 210 -18.29 -9.11 6.08
CA VAL A 210 -17.68 -10.45 6.33
C VAL A 210 -16.36 -10.29 7.06
N VAL A 211 -15.63 -9.25 6.68
CA VAL A 211 -14.34 -8.84 7.25
C VAL A 211 -14.46 -7.36 7.59
N ASP A 212 -13.87 -6.98 8.70
CA ASP A 212 -13.82 -5.61 9.18
C ASP A 212 -12.49 -5.39 9.90
N VAL A 213 -11.61 -4.60 9.27
CA VAL A 213 -10.28 -4.29 9.80
C VAL A 213 -9.97 -2.82 9.54
N GLU A 214 -9.69 -2.07 10.59
CA GLU A 214 -9.11 -0.75 10.51
C GLU A 214 -7.59 -0.90 10.43
N ASP A 215 -7.13 -1.06 9.19
CA ASP A 215 -5.72 -1.36 8.92
C ASP A 215 -4.83 -0.15 9.18
N LEU A 216 -3.80 -0.32 10.01
CA LEU A 216 -2.88 0.75 10.38
C LEU A 216 -2.12 1.35 9.19
N MET A 217 -1.65 0.50 8.28
CA MET A 217 -0.93 0.97 7.10
C MET A 217 -1.85 1.81 6.22
N PHE A 218 -3.07 1.32 5.97
CA PHE A 218 -4.05 2.02 5.17
C PHE A 218 -4.39 3.39 5.78
N ASN A 219 -4.76 3.41 7.06
CA ASN A 219 -5.13 4.63 7.79
C ASN A 219 -3.97 5.63 7.90
N SER A 220 -2.74 5.14 8.13
CA SER A 220 -1.55 6.01 8.18
C SER A 220 -1.24 6.64 6.81
N ILE A 221 -1.33 5.88 5.71
CA ILE A 221 -1.15 6.41 4.35
C ILE A 221 -2.26 7.41 4.02
N TRP A 222 -3.50 7.14 4.42
CA TRP A 222 -4.61 8.04 4.21
C TRP A 222 -4.44 9.35 4.97
N ALA A 223 -4.12 9.31 6.27
CA ALA A 223 -3.97 10.50 7.10
C ALA A 223 -2.82 11.40 6.61
N ASP A 224 -1.63 10.84 6.37
CA ASP A 224 -0.50 11.58 5.82
C ASP A 224 -0.80 12.10 4.40
N GLY A 225 -1.46 11.29 3.57
CA GLY A 225 -1.88 11.69 2.23
C GLY A 225 -2.89 12.84 2.23
N MET A 226 -3.84 12.87 3.16
CA MET A 226 -4.81 13.96 3.28
C MET A 226 -4.14 15.26 3.77
N ASP A 227 -3.17 15.17 4.69
CA ASP A 227 -2.36 16.34 5.09
C ASP A 227 -1.56 16.89 3.92
N ILE A 228 -0.90 16.01 3.15
CA ILE A 228 -0.21 16.39 1.92
C ILE A 228 -1.16 17.07 0.92
N LEU A 229 -2.34 16.49 0.69
CA LEU A 229 -3.33 17.03 -0.24
C LEU A 229 -3.80 18.43 0.16
N SER A 230 -3.86 18.72 1.46
CA SER A 230 -4.22 20.05 1.98
C SER A 230 -3.33 21.18 1.43
N LYS A 231 -2.07 20.88 1.07
CA LYS A 231 -1.12 21.86 0.51
C LYS A 231 -1.53 22.34 -0.88
N PHE A 232 -2.31 21.54 -1.60
CA PHE A 232 -2.76 21.82 -2.97
C PHE A 232 -4.19 22.34 -3.03
N ALA A 233 -4.84 22.54 -1.88
CA ALA A 233 -6.21 23.04 -1.81
C ALA A 233 -6.36 24.40 -2.51
N PRO A 234 -7.47 24.64 -3.25
CA PRO A 234 -7.67 25.86 -4.02
C PRO A 234 -7.93 27.09 -3.13
N ASP A 235 -8.42 26.88 -1.92
CA ASP A 235 -8.79 27.93 -0.97
C ASP A 235 -8.55 27.49 0.49
N GLU A 236 -8.57 28.45 1.42
CA GLU A 236 -8.31 28.18 2.85
C GLU A 236 -9.40 27.33 3.51
N THR A 237 -10.63 27.35 3.03
CA THR A 237 -11.72 26.49 3.54
C THR A 237 -11.47 25.03 3.23
N SER A 238 -11.18 24.71 1.97
CA SER A 238 -10.84 23.37 1.52
C SER A 238 -9.57 22.86 2.20
N LYS A 239 -8.56 23.73 2.38
CA LYS A 239 -7.33 23.41 3.10
C LYS A 239 -7.60 23.04 4.56
N LYS A 240 -8.42 23.85 5.26
CA LYS A 240 -8.79 23.58 6.64
C LYS A 240 -9.54 22.27 6.77
N LEU A 241 -10.53 22.01 5.92
CA LEU A 241 -11.29 20.76 5.93
C LEU A 241 -10.39 19.53 5.73
N ALA A 242 -9.46 19.58 4.77
CA ALA A 242 -8.52 18.49 4.54
C ALA A 242 -7.60 18.26 5.77
N LYS A 243 -7.07 19.33 6.36
CA LYS A 243 -6.25 19.25 7.58
C LYS A 243 -7.03 18.71 8.77
N ASP A 244 -8.26 19.14 8.97
CA ASP A 244 -9.10 18.69 10.08
C ASP A 244 -9.39 17.19 9.95
N LEU A 245 -9.66 16.69 8.74
CA LEU A 245 -9.83 15.26 8.45
C LEU A 245 -8.53 14.48 8.74
N ALA A 246 -7.40 14.92 8.20
CA ALA A 246 -6.10 14.30 8.43
C ALA A 246 -5.78 14.20 9.93
N HIS A 247 -5.97 15.30 10.65
CA HIS A 247 -5.69 15.37 12.10
C HIS A 247 -6.60 14.46 12.92
N ARG A 248 -7.89 14.36 12.60
CA ARG A 248 -8.82 13.48 13.32
C ARG A 248 -8.40 12.01 13.18
N THR A 249 -8.11 11.57 11.96
CA THR A 249 -7.64 10.19 11.73
C THR A 249 -6.27 9.94 12.36
N GLU A 250 -5.31 10.86 12.25
CA GLU A 250 -4.03 10.74 12.94
C GLU A 250 -4.23 10.59 14.46
N LYS A 251 -5.08 11.44 15.06
CA LYS A 251 -5.42 11.37 16.49
C LYS A 251 -6.05 10.02 16.84
N ALA A 252 -7.01 9.55 16.06
CA ALA A 252 -7.65 8.25 16.27
C ALA A 252 -6.62 7.10 16.24
N ILE A 253 -5.68 7.11 15.28
CA ILE A 253 -4.57 6.13 15.24
C ILE A 253 -3.74 6.20 16.53
N LEU A 254 -3.32 7.39 16.95
CA LEU A 254 -2.43 7.57 18.10
C LEU A 254 -3.07 7.21 19.45
N GLU A 255 -4.39 7.35 19.57
CA GLU A 255 -5.15 7.08 20.79
C GLU A 255 -5.71 5.65 20.84
N LYS A 256 -6.33 5.17 19.74
CA LYS A 256 -7.08 3.89 19.73
C LYS A 256 -6.21 2.70 19.35
N CYS A 257 -5.27 2.88 18.42
CA CYS A 257 -4.45 1.77 17.92
C CYS A 257 -3.23 1.48 18.80
N TRP A 258 -2.92 2.33 19.80
CA TRP A 258 -1.78 2.17 20.69
C TRP A 258 -2.13 1.31 21.91
N ASP A 259 -1.48 0.15 22.05
CA ASP A 259 -1.61 -0.69 23.24
C ASP A 259 -0.53 -0.32 24.28
N GLU A 260 -0.95 0.36 25.34
CA GLU A 260 -0.07 0.76 26.45
C GLU A 260 0.63 -0.41 27.15
N LYS A 261 0.03 -1.61 27.12
CA LYS A 261 0.60 -2.80 27.75
C LYS A 261 1.79 -3.35 26.97
N THR A 262 1.69 -3.41 25.64
CA THR A 262 2.75 -3.94 24.78
C THR A 262 3.66 -2.86 24.21
N LYS A 263 3.28 -1.58 24.34
CA LYS A 263 3.95 -0.43 23.72
C LYS A 263 4.10 -0.59 22.21
N ARG A 264 3.04 -1.09 21.57
CA ARG A 264 2.96 -1.31 20.13
C ARG A 264 1.64 -0.77 19.58
N PHE A 265 1.66 -0.37 18.32
CA PHE A 265 0.44 -0.12 17.55
C PHE A 265 -0.12 -1.42 16.97
N TYR A 266 -1.43 -1.53 16.87
CA TYR A 266 -2.12 -2.65 16.24
C TYR A 266 -3.28 -2.14 15.38
N SER A 267 -3.53 -2.81 14.24
CA SER A 267 -4.79 -2.67 13.52
C SER A 267 -5.95 -3.10 14.42
N LEU A 268 -7.13 -2.53 14.19
CA LEU A 268 -8.31 -2.85 14.98
C LEU A 268 -9.27 -3.75 14.17
N GLY A 269 -9.98 -4.59 14.88
CA GLY A 269 -11.09 -5.38 14.38
C GLY A 269 -12.43 -4.78 14.82
N PRO A 270 -13.55 -5.47 14.52
CA PRO A 270 -14.87 -5.04 14.94
C PRO A 270 -14.90 -4.66 16.43
N LYS A 271 -15.57 -3.55 16.78
CA LYS A 271 -15.64 -3.02 18.16
C LYS A 271 -14.29 -2.55 18.72
N ASN A 272 -13.38 -2.14 17.87
CA ASN A 272 -12.08 -1.57 18.24
C ASN A 272 -11.19 -2.53 19.07
N GLU A 273 -11.34 -3.86 18.90
CA GLU A 273 -10.41 -4.79 19.54
C GLU A 273 -9.10 -4.91 18.77
N TYR A 274 -7.98 -4.93 19.50
CA TYR A 274 -6.65 -5.10 18.90
C TYR A 274 -6.50 -6.42 18.15
N ILE A 275 -6.08 -6.36 16.90
CA ILE A 275 -5.60 -7.52 16.15
C ILE A 275 -4.12 -7.71 16.51
N LYS A 276 -3.86 -8.47 17.58
CA LYS A 276 -2.52 -8.66 18.15
C LYS A 276 -1.64 -9.57 17.29
N THR A 277 -1.39 -9.13 16.09
CA THR A 277 -0.45 -9.75 15.14
C THR A 277 0.57 -8.70 14.74
N THR A 278 1.86 -9.03 14.82
CA THR A 278 2.95 -8.09 14.54
C THR A 278 3.35 -8.18 13.08
N THR A 279 2.89 -7.24 12.30
CA THR A 279 3.16 -7.11 10.85
C THR A 279 3.83 -5.78 10.54
N ILE A 280 4.25 -5.61 9.31
CA ILE A 280 4.83 -4.34 8.83
C ILE A 280 3.87 -3.15 9.06
N SER A 281 2.55 -3.38 9.12
CA SER A 281 1.53 -2.37 9.40
C SER A 281 1.73 -1.67 10.73
N ASN A 282 2.19 -2.41 11.77
CA ASN A 282 2.45 -1.86 13.09
C ASN A 282 3.53 -0.75 13.12
N LEU A 283 4.35 -0.67 12.06
CA LEU A 283 5.40 0.34 11.93
C LEU A 283 4.93 1.60 11.18
N PHE A 284 3.80 1.54 10.48
CA PHE A 284 3.35 2.63 9.60
C PHE A 284 2.95 3.93 10.31
N PRO A 285 2.48 3.96 11.56
CA PRO A 285 2.30 5.23 12.26
C PRO A 285 3.57 6.12 12.31
N LEU A 286 4.75 5.56 12.03
CA LEU A 286 5.99 6.32 11.87
C LEU A 286 5.95 7.35 10.73
N ILE A 287 5.07 7.19 9.74
CA ILE A 287 4.95 8.19 8.66
C ILE A 287 4.14 9.41 9.05
N LEU A 288 3.37 9.36 10.16
CA LEU A 288 2.50 10.44 10.61
C LEU A 288 3.31 11.65 11.10
N PRO A 289 2.90 12.89 10.75
CA PRO A 289 3.69 14.08 11.09
C PRO A 289 3.76 14.40 12.58
N ASN A 290 2.71 14.10 13.35
CA ASN A 290 2.60 14.48 14.75
C ASN A 290 2.71 13.31 15.74
N ILE A 291 3.31 12.20 15.30
CA ILE A 291 3.53 11.07 16.22
C ILE A 291 4.41 11.49 17.41
N PRO A 292 4.02 11.22 18.67
CA PRO A 292 4.84 11.52 19.83
C PRO A 292 6.22 10.84 19.76
N LYS A 293 7.24 11.53 20.21
CA LYS A 293 8.64 11.07 20.15
C LYS A 293 8.83 9.71 20.83
N ASP A 294 8.24 9.52 22.00
CA ASP A 294 8.31 8.26 22.74
C ASP A 294 7.70 7.08 21.95
N LYS A 295 6.58 7.33 21.25
CA LYS A 295 5.94 6.32 20.40
C LYS A 295 6.75 6.03 19.14
N SER A 296 7.31 7.07 18.47
CA SER A 296 8.18 6.89 17.31
C SER A 296 9.45 6.11 17.66
N GLU A 297 10.07 6.40 18.82
CA GLU A 297 11.22 5.64 19.34
C GLU A 297 10.87 4.16 19.59
N LYS A 298 9.66 3.84 20.07
CA LYS A 298 9.18 2.46 20.23
C LYS A 298 8.97 1.76 18.89
N ILE A 299 8.46 2.45 17.88
CA ILE A 299 8.37 1.89 16.53
C ILE A 299 9.77 1.59 15.99
N VAL A 300 10.72 2.53 16.13
CA VAL A 300 12.09 2.33 15.62
C VAL A 300 12.80 1.21 16.38
N GLN A 301 12.58 1.09 17.70
CA GLN A 301 13.08 -0.05 18.49
C GLN A 301 12.55 -1.37 17.94
N LEU A 302 11.25 -1.48 17.66
CA LEU A 302 10.62 -2.66 17.07
C LEU A 302 11.15 -2.94 15.65
N LEU A 303 11.27 -1.90 14.83
CA LEU A 303 11.76 -1.96 13.45
C LEU A 303 13.18 -2.52 13.39
N THR A 304 14.08 -2.09 14.32
CA THR A 304 15.50 -2.46 14.34
C THR A 304 15.77 -3.74 15.14
N ASP A 305 14.76 -4.36 15.74
CA ASP A 305 14.92 -5.61 16.47
C ASP A 305 15.18 -6.77 15.49
N LYS A 306 16.33 -7.44 15.68
CA LYS A 306 16.76 -8.58 14.85
C LYS A 306 15.90 -9.83 15.04
N ASN A 307 15.15 -9.92 16.12
CA ASN A 307 14.21 -11.02 16.35
C ASN A 307 12.81 -10.71 15.79
N GLU A 308 12.58 -9.49 15.31
CA GLU A 308 11.30 -9.04 14.77
C GLU A 308 11.42 -8.71 13.27
N PHE A 309 11.77 -7.47 12.92
CA PHE A 309 11.75 -7.02 11.51
C PHE A 309 13.13 -6.86 10.86
N TRP A 310 14.19 -6.65 11.69
CA TRP A 310 15.54 -6.36 11.19
C TRP A 310 16.29 -7.62 10.79
N THR A 311 15.79 -8.30 9.77
CA THR A 311 16.42 -9.47 9.15
C THR A 311 17.74 -9.09 8.47
N PRO A 312 18.60 -10.03 8.04
CA PRO A 312 19.80 -9.73 7.24
C PRO A 312 19.52 -8.85 6.02
N HIS A 313 18.34 -8.97 5.42
CA HIS A 313 17.83 -8.10 4.37
C HIS A 313 16.47 -7.55 4.83
N PRO A 314 16.43 -6.41 5.56
CA PRO A 314 15.20 -5.86 6.14
C PRO A 314 14.34 -5.15 5.10
N LEU A 315 13.04 -4.90 5.37
CA LEU A 315 12.27 -5.33 6.53
C LEU A 315 11.36 -6.50 6.15
N ALA A 316 11.25 -7.47 7.03
CA ALA A 316 10.25 -8.52 6.84
C ALA A 316 8.83 -7.96 6.90
N SER A 317 7.89 -8.50 6.12
CA SER A 317 6.48 -8.06 6.13
C SER A 317 5.69 -8.55 7.35
N VAL A 318 6.21 -9.55 8.05
CA VAL A 318 5.69 -10.09 9.32
C VAL A 318 6.88 -10.29 10.25
N ALA A 319 6.70 -10.00 11.53
CA ALA A 319 7.75 -10.20 12.52
C ALA A 319 8.20 -11.66 12.60
N GLN A 320 9.50 -11.90 12.76
CA GLN A 320 10.07 -13.26 12.83
C GLN A 320 9.53 -14.05 14.02
N SER A 321 9.10 -13.37 15.09
CA SER A 321 8.48 -13.96 16.27
C SER A 321 7.06 -14.50 16.03
N GLU A 322 6.40 -14.10 14.96
CA GLU A 322 5.04 -14.52 14.65
C GLU A 322 4.98 -15.94 14.09
N PRO A 323 4.04 -16.79 14.57
CA PRO A 323 3.89 -18.16 14.05
C PRO A 323 3.57 -18.23 12.56
N SER A 324 3.08 -17.13 11.98
CA SER A 324 2.72 -16.99 10.57
C SER A 324 3.90 -16.56 9.67
N PHE A 325 5.09 -16.33 10.23
CA PHE A 325 6.27 -15.94 9.47
C PHE A 325 6.72 -17.05 8.50
N ASP A 326 6.81 -16.71 7.23
CA ASP A 326 7.15 -17.60 6.12
C ASP A 326 8.13 -16.93 5.14
N SER A 327 9.41 -16.89 5.52
CA SER A 327 10.46 -16.26 4.70
C SER A 327 10.61 -16.88 3.32
N ASP A 328 10.43 -18.20 3.23
CA ASP A 328 10.63 -18.99 2.01
C ASP A 328 9.40 -18.97 1.07
N TYR A 329 8.32 -18.32 1.47
CA TYR A 329 7.09 -18.34 0.69
C TYR A 329 6.58 -19.79 0.43
N LYS A 330 6.73 -20.66 1.43
CA LYS A 330 6.30 -22.07 1.36
C LYS A 330 4.79 -22.21 1.29
N THR A 331 4.08 -21.38 2.04
CA THR A 331 2.60 -21.37 2.07
C THR A 331 1.96 -20.82 0.80
N LYS A 332 2.72 -20.12 -0.05
CA LYS A 332 2.24 -19.35 -1.21
C LYS A 332 1.35 -18.17 -0.85
N LEU A 333 1.28 -17.83 0.43
CA LEU A 333 0.62 -16.62 0.90
C LEU A 333 1.56 -15.43 0.78
N LEU A 334 1.09 -14.38 0.16
CA LEU A 334 1.81 -13.11 0.08
C LEU A 334 1.82 -12.43 1.47
N TRP A 335 2.75 -11.55 1.71
CA TRP A 335 2.81 -10.73 2.91
C TRP A 335 2.97 -11.52 4.23
N ARG A 336 3.71 -12.67 4.17
CA ARG A 336 4.00 -13.53 5.34
C ARG A 336 5.48 -13.58 5.72
N GLY A 337 6.28 -12.61 5.29
CA GLY A 337 7.71 -12.57 5.64
C GLY A 337 8.59 -11.91 4.59
N PRO A 338 8.37 -12.08 3.27
CA PRO A 338 9.16 -11.40 2.23
C PRO A 338 9.25 -9.89 2.43
N VAL A 339 10.32 -9.32 1.88
CA VAL A 339 10.61 -7.87 1.89
C VAL A 339 9.99 -7.21 0.66
N TRP A 340 9.27 -6.12 0.88
CA TRP A 340 8.57 -5.35 -0.15
C TRP A 340 9.15 -3.95 -0.25
N ILE A 341 9.53 -3.53 -1.46
CA ILE A 341 10.22 -2.24 -1.65
C ILE A 341 9.33 -1.05 -1.34
N ASN A 342 8.05 -1.12 -1.64
CA ASN A 342 7.08 -0.06 -1.37
C ASN A 342 6.89 0.19 0.14
N THR A 343 6.85 -0.85 0.98
CA THR A 343 6.79 -0.67 2.44
C THR A 343 8.09 -0.14 3.01
N ASN A 344 9.24 -0.63 2.52
CA ASN A 344 10.54 -0.08 2.90
C ASN A 344 10.65 1.41 2.55
N TRP A 345 10.17 1.80 1.37
CA TRP A 345 10.15 3.20 0.93
C TRP A 345 9.39 4.10 1.92
N TYR A 346 8.20 3.69 2.34
CA TYR A 346 7.43 4.44 3.34
C TYR A 346 8.11 4.51 4.70
N LEU A 347 8.72 3.41 5.15
CA LEU A 347 9.39 3.40 6.44
C LEU A 347 10.71 4.21 6.42
N ILE A 348 11.44 4.25 5.31
CA ILE A 348 12.55 5.16 5.11
C ILE A 348 12.06 6.62 5.17
N TYR A 349 10.95 6.94 4.51
CA TYR A 349 10.32 8.25 4.57
C TYR A 349 9.96 8.66 6.01
N GLY A 350 9.31 7.76 6.78
CA GLY A 350 8.99 8.00 8.18
C GLY A 350 10.22 8.17 9.08
N LEU A 351 11.25 7.35 8.90
CA LEU A 351 12.53 7.47 9.61
C LEU A 351 13.20 8.82 9.36
N LEU A 352 13.24 9.27 8.10
CA LEU A 352 13.80 10.57 7.73
C LEU A 352 13.00 11.72 8.35
N ARG A 353 11.67 11.65 8.32
CA ARG A 353 10.77 12.67 8.90
C ARG A 353 11.05 12.91 10.38
N HIS A 354 11.37 11.85 11.12
CA HIS A 354 11.58 11.94 12.57
C HIS A 354 13.05 11.94 13.00
N GLY A 355 13.98 12.17 12.06
CA GLY A 355 15.41 12.38 12.36
C GLY A 355 16.20 11.10 12.65
N PHE A 356 15.65 9.92 12.36
CA PHE A 356 16.38 8.63 12.50
C PHE A 356 17.25 8.35 11.27
N TYR A 357 18.11 9.29 10.92
CA TYR A 357 18.84 9.32 9.63
C TYR A 357 19.76 8.11 9.41
N ASP A 358 20.43 7.64 10.44
CA ASP A 358 21.37 6.50 10.31
C ASP A 358 20.62 5.20 10.04
N VAL A 359 19.48 4.97 10.72
CA VAL A 359 18.61 3.83 10.48
C VAL A 359 18.00 3.90 9.08
N ALA A 360 17.56 5.08 8.66
CA ALA A 360 17.04 5.31 7.31
C ALA A 360 18.07 4.97 6.25
N ARG A 361 19.32 5.41 6.43
CA ARG A 361 20.42 5.18 5.49
C ARG A 361 20.80 3.71 5.42
N ASP A 362 20.89 2.99 6.56
CA ASP A 362 21.19 1.55 6.58
C ASP A 362 20.05 0.76 5.87
N LEU A 363 18.78 1.06 6.19
CA LEU A 363 17.65 0.42 5.53
C LEU A 363 17.63 0.68 4.02
N ALA A 364 17.82 1.92 3.59
CA ALA A 364 17.84 2.30 2.19
C ALA A 364 19.01 1.64 1.44
N SER A 365 20.21 1.63 2.01
CA SER A 365 21.39 1.01 1.42
C SER A 365 21.22 -0.51 1.23
N ARG A 366 20.69 -1.21 2.24
CA ARG A 366 20.40 -2.66 2.13
C ARG A 366 19.29 -2.94 1.11
N THR A 367 18.28 -2.09 1.05
CA THR A 367 17.19 -2.21 0.09
C THR A 367 17.71 -2.02 -1.34
N LEU A 368 18.52 -0.99 -1.58
CA LEU A 368 19.16 -0.74 -2.87
C LEU A 368 20.05 -1.92 -3.28
N ALA A 369 20.91 -2.38 -2.39
CA ALA A 369 21.83 -3.49 -2.68
C ALA A 369 21.11 -4.78 -3.08
N MET A 370 19.94 -5.08 -2.48
CA MET A 370 19.12 -6.21 -2.92
C MET A 370 18.65 -6.04 -4.37
N VAL A 371 18.15 -4.85 -4.73
CA VAL A 371 17.65 -4.58 -6.08
C VAL A 371 18.77 -4.54 -7.09
N GLU A 372 19.93 -3.98 -6.77
CA GLU A 372 21.11 -3.99 -7.65
C GLU A 372 21.58 -5.40 -7.96
N LYS A 373 21.58 -6.28 -6.95
CA LYS A 373 22.03 -7.67 -7.10
C LYS A 373 21.03 -8.55 -7.86
N GLU A 374 19.74 -8.44 -7.54
CA GLU A 374 18.70 -9.39 -7.96
C GLU A 374 17.76 -8.84 -9.06
N GLY A 375 17.91 -7.54 -9.42
CA GLY A 375 17.03 -6.81 -10.32
C GLY A 375 15.69 -6.46 -9.68
N PHE A 376 14.84 -5.77 -10.42
CA PHE A 376 13.50 -5.36 -9.98
C PHE A 376 12.59 -6.56 -9.83
N ARG A 377 12.32 -6.99 -8.59
CA ARG A 377 11.48 -8.14 -8.25
C ARG A 377 10.18 -7.69 -7.60
N GLU A 378 9.20 -8.58 -7.56
CA GLU A 378 7.97 -8.33 -6.83
C GLU A 378 8.23 -8.19 -5.34
N PHE A 379 9.04 -9.09 -4.77
CA PHE A 379 9.52 -9.05 -3.40
C PHE A 379 10.85 -9.84 -3.26
N TYR A 380 11.46 -9.78 -2.07
CA TYR A 380 12.77 -10.36 -1.81
C TYR A 380 12.74 -11.22 -0.53
N HIS A 381 13.63 -12.20 -0.50
CA HIS A 381 13.78 -13.10 0.65
C HIS A 381 14.49 -12.39 1.81
N PRO A 382 13.92 -12.30 3.02
CA PRO A 382 14.46 -11.50 4.11
C PRO A 382 15.80 -12.01 4.66
N MET A 383 16.09 -13.32 4.52
CA MET A 383 17.32 -13.92 5.04
C MET A 383 18.46 -13.95 4.03
N THR A 384 18.18 -14.02 2.73
CA THR A 384 19.21 -14.19 1.67
C THR A 384 19.28 -13.03 0.68
N GLY A 385 18.31 -12.13 0.69
CA GLY A 385 18.17 -11.04 -0.29
C GLY A 385 17.78 -11.49 -1.69
N LYS A 386 17.58 -12.80 -1.92
CA LYS A 386 17.22 -13.34 -3.24
C LYS A 386 15.90 -12.77 -3.73
N GLY A 387 15.88 -12.32 -4.98
CA GLY A 387 14.66 -11.87 -5.63
C GLY A 387 13.67 -13.02 -5.86
N MET A 388 12.41 -12.78 -5.49
CA MET A 388 11.36 -13.79 -5.52
C MET A 388 10.25 -13.43 -6.52
N ARG A 389 9.53 -14.45 -6.97
CA ARG A 389 8.36 -14.41 -7.84
C ARG A 389 8.61 -13.68 -9.16
N VAL A 390 7.98 -12.54 -9.41
CA VAL A 390 7.97 -11.88 -10.73
C VAL A 390 9.19 -10.96 -10.90
N LYS A 391 9.78 -10.98 -12.10
CA LYS A 391 10.86 -10.08 -12.53
C LYS A 391 10.28 -8.82 -13.18
N ASN A 392 11.12 -7.79 -13.27
CA ASN A 392 10.79 -6.52 -13.91
C ASN A 392 9.52 -5.90 -13.30
N PHE A 393 9.48 -5.84 -11.97
CA PHE A 393 8.34 -5.35 -11.22
C PHE A 393 8.47 -3.85 -10.96
N GLY A 394 7.44 -3.08 -11.38
CA GLY A 394 7.50 -1.62 -11.47
C GLY A 394 7.75 -0.91 -10.15
N TRP A 395 7.07 -1.27 -9.04
CA TRP A 395 7.29 -0.55 -7.77
C TRP A 395 8.72 -0.71 -7.20
N SER A 396 9.45 -1.77 -7.60
CA SER A 396 10.84 -1.90 -7.16
C SER A 396 11.76 -0.83 -7.73
N THR A 397 11.30 -0.05 -8.73
CA THR A 397 11.99 1.14 -9.22
C THR A 397 12.00 2.29 -8.21
N LEU A 398 11.20 2.22 -7.12
CA LEU A 398 11.22 3.19 -6.02
C LEU A 398 12.62 3.37 -5.40
N VAL A 399 13.51 2.38 -5.49
CA VAL A 399 14.91 2.54 -5.02
C VAL A 399 15.64 3.68 -5.75
N ALA A 400 15.24 3.99 -6.98
CA ALA A 400 15.82 5.10 -7.73
C ALA A 400 15.42 6.48 -7.18
N THR A 401 14.45 6.54 -6.27
CA THR A 401 14.03 7.79 -5.64
C THR A 401 14.84 8.12 -4.38
N PHE A 402 15.64 7.20 -3.84
CA PHE A 402 16.30 7.38 -2.55
C PHE A 402 17.16 8.66 -2.47
N PRO A 403 17.98 9.01 -3.47
CA PRO A 403 18.75 10.26 -3.38
C PRO A 403 17.87 11.50 -3.22
N GLN A 404 16.76 11.61 -3.97
CA GLN A 404 15.82 12.73 -3.84
C GLN A 404 15.03 12.63 -2.53
N LEU A 405 14.66 11.43 -2.09
CA LEU A 405 13.97 11.23 -0.82
C LEU A 405 14.82 11.76 0.35
N PHE A 406 16.10 11.42 0.40
CA PHE A 406 17.03 11.95 1.41
C PHE A 406 17.20 13.47 1.30
N ALA A 407 17.35 13.98 0.08
CA ALA A 407 17.51 15.41 -0.17
C ALA A 407 16.31 16.24 0.31
N ARG A 408 15.07 15.72 0.24
CA ARG A 408 13.87 16.37 0.79
C ARG A 408 13.94 16.61 2.29
N PHE A 409 14.77 15.88 3.00
CA PHE A 409 15.02 16.04 4.45
C PHE A 409 16.39 16.64 4.74
N GLY A 410 17.05 17.26 3.76
CA GLY A 410 18.36 17.89 3.91
C GLY A 410 19.50 16.90 4.15
N GLN A 411 19.30 15.63 3.80
CA GLN A 411 20.27 14.55 3.98
C GLN A 411 20.89 14.11 2.66
N LYS A 412 22.12 13.56 2.72
CA LYS A 412 22.75 12.86 1.59
C LYS A 412 22.52 11.36 1.74
N PHE A 413 22.18 10.75 0.62
CA PHE A 413 22.08 9.29 0.51
C PHE A 413 23.40 8.67 0.06
#